data_41cbf3ff204b05f4f203320ca979016a
#
_entry.id   41cbf3ff204b05f4f203320ca979016a
#
_cell.length_a   1.000
_cell.length_b   1.000
_cell.length_c   1.000
_cell.angle_alpha   90.00
_cell.angle_beta   90.00
_cell.angle_gamma   90.00
#
_symmetry.space_group_name_H-M   'P 1'
#
loop_
_entity.id
_entity.type
_entity.pdbx_description
1 polymer ?
#
loop_
_entity_poly.entity_id
_entity_poly.type
_entity_poly.pdbx_seq_one_letter_code
_entity_poly.pdbx_strand_id
1 'polypeptide(L)'
;MDKITRFGMVQGRLIQSPTGRLQWFPQEKWQEEFNIASDIGVDYIELIAETQHNQNNPIWTNDGINRIKQLVNDNNLTLHALCNDYIVEHSLLDEEVIQQSIDLIEQGRKIGIEKYIMPLFESSELTTDNMSDYVNPLRRIAIVAHACNITV
;
A
#
# COMPACT_ATOMS: atom_id res chain seq x y z
N MET A 1 11.45 26.91 9.44
CA MET A 1 10.50 26.10 8.67
C MET A 1 10.14 24.92 9.55
N ASP A 2 8.99 24.96 10.17
CA ASP A 2 8.54 23.86 11.02
C ASP A 2 8.32 22.62 10.13
N LYS A 3 9.02 21.54 10.47
CA LYS A 3 8.86 20.27 9.78
C LYS A 3 7.45 19.77 10.12
N ILE A 4 6.53 19.86 9.17
CA ILE A 4 5.19 19.32 9.35
C ILE A 4 5.34 17.80 9.48
N THR A 5 5.15 17.30 10.68
CA THR A 5 5.12 15.85 10.96
C THR A 5 3.72 15.36 10.65
N ARG A 6 3.58 14.42 9.72
CA ARG A 6 2.31 13.76 9.41
C ARG A 6 2.24 12.43 10.16
N PHE A 7 1.08 12.13 10.70
CA PHE A 7 0.79 10.85 11.35
C PHE A 7 -0.25 10.08 10.55
N GLY A 8 0.00 8.83 10.31
CA GLY A 8 -0.91 7.94 9.59
C GLY A 8 -1.21 6.67 10.36
N MET A 9 -2.26 5.99 9.92
CA MET A 9 -2.65 4.68 10.41
C MET A 9 -2.68 3.69 9.25
N VAL A 10 -2.17 2.50 9.46
CA VAL A 10 -2.26 1.41 8.46
C VAL A 10 -3.71 0.95 8.37
N GLN A 11 -4.19 0.76 7.16
CA GLN A 11 -5.52 0.22 6.87
C GLN A 11 -5.75 -1.12 7.57
N GLY A 12 -6.94 -1.37 8.06
CA GLY A 12 -7.28 -2.55 8.86
C GLY A 12 -6.98 -2.42 10.35
N ARG A 13 -6.48 -1.27 10.83
CA ARG A 13 -6.18 -1.02 12.24
C ARG A 13 -7.26 -0.25 12.98
N LEU A 14 -8.16 0.39 12.26
CA LEU A 14 -9.23 1.21 12.84
C LEU A 14 -10.54 0.44 12.98
N ILE A 15 -10.65 -0.71 12.35
CA ILE A 15 -11.76 -1.64 12.46
C ILE A 15 -11.30 -2.87 13.23
N GLN A 16 -12.19 -3.45 14.02
CA GLN A 16 -11.87 -4.66 14.79
C GLN A 16 -11.47 -5.80 13.83
N SER A 17 -10.19 -6.20 13.90
CA SER A 17 -9.67 -7.27 13.08
C SER A 17 -10.17 -8.65 13.51
N PRO A 18 -10.25 -9.62 12.60
CA PRO A 18 -10.43 -11.02 12.96
C PRO A 18 -9.30 -11.48 13.88
N THR A 19 -9.59 -12.44 14.76
CA THR A 19 -8.63 -12.97 15.73
C THR A 19 -7.37 -13.49 15.02
N GLY A 20 -6.20 -13.01 15.47
CA GLY A 20 -4.89 -13.47 15.00
C GLY A 20 -4.41 -12.83 13.70
N ARG A 21 -5.10 -11.83 13.15
CA ARG A 21 -4.65 -11.10 11.96
C ARG A 21 -4.14 -9.72 12.34
N LEU A 22 -2.88 -9.47 12.05
CA LEU A 22 -2.25 -8.15 12.23
C LEU A 22 -2.44 -7.25 11.00
N GLN A 23 -2.31 -7.81 9.80
CA GLN A 23 -2.52 -7.13 8.52
C GLN A 23 -3.72 -7.76 7.81
N TRP A 24 -4.71 -6.96 7.47
CA TRP A 24 -5.91 -7.39 6.77
C TRP A 24 -6.65 -6.20 6.17
N PHE A 25 -7.35 -6.44 5.08
CA PHE A 25 -8.22 -5.44 4.48
C PHE A 25 -9.66 -5.62 4.99
N PRO A 26 -10.29 -4.61 5.62
CA PRO A 26 -11.63 -4.71 6.17
C PRO A 26 -12.70 -4.57 5.08
N GLN A 27 -12.81 -5.55 4.20
CA GLN A 27 -13.56 -5.51 2.94
C GLN A 27 -14.97 -4.92 3.08
N GLU A 28 -15.72 -5.26 4.13
CA GLU A 28 -17.08 -4.77 4.32
C GLU A 28 -17.14 -3.37 4.95
N LYS A 29 -16.08 -2.96 5.64
CA LYS A 29 -16.05 -1.75 6.48
C LYS A 29 -14.90 -0.80 6.17
N TRP A 30 -14.16 -1.04 5.10
CA TRP A 30 -12.99 -0.23 4.77
C TRP A 30 -13.27 1.27 4.67
N GLN A 31 -14.51 1.65 4.27
CA GLN A 31 -14.91 3.05 4.17
C GLN A 31 -15.07 3.72 5.54
N GLU A 32 -15.45 2.94 6.57
CA GLU A 32 -15.62 3.47 7.93
C GLU A 32 -14.29 3.94 8.53
N GLU A 33 -13.16 3.33 8.10
CA GLU A 33 -11.84 3.70 8.60
C GLU A 33 -11.48 5.15 8.32
N PHE A 34 -11.95 5.73 7.21
CA PHE A 34 -11.66 7.12 6.86
C PHE A 34 -12.31 8.10 7.83
N ASN A 35 -13.54 7.82 8.25
CA ASN A 35 -14.22 8.64 9.26
C ASN A 35 -13.52 8.51 10.62
N ILE A 36 -13.21 7.28 11.03
CA ILE A 36 -12.51 7.02 12.30
C ILE A 36 -11.13 7.69 12.31
N ALA A 37 -10.37 7.60 11.20
CA ALA A 37 -9.08 8.26 11.05
C ALA A 37 -9.18 9.78 11.24
N SER A 38 -10.16 10.41 10.62
CA SER A 38 -10.45 11.83 10.79
C SER A 38 -10.81 12.18 12.24
N ASP A 39 -11.67 11.38 12.86
CA ASP A 39 -12.14 11.60 14.25
C ASP A 39 -11.00 11.52 15.28
N ILE A 40 -10.03 10.61 15.07
CA ILE A 40 -8.85 10.48 15.96
C ILE A 40 -7.72 11.45 15.60
N GLY A 41 -7.85 12.20 14.49
CA GLY A 41 -6.92 13.27 14.11
C GLY A 41 -5.62 12.79 13.46
N VAL A 42 -5.61 11.65 12.76
CA VAL A 42 -4.48 11.27 11.88
C VAL A 42 -4.60 11.95 10.52
N ASP A 43 -3.46 12.15 9.85
CA ASP A 43 -3.39 12.88 8.58
C ASP A 43 -3.70 12.00 7.38
N TYR A 44 -3.47 10.68 7.47
CA TYR A 44 -3.68 9.73 6.36
C TYR A 44 -3.92 8.30 6.83
N ILE A 45 -4.47 7.50 5.93
CA ILE A 45 -4.48 6.03 6.01
C ILE A 45 -3.44 5.51 5.01
N GLU A 46 -2.53 4.65 5.47
CA GLU A 46 -1.68 3.85 4.60
C GLU A 46 -2.52 2.71 4.03
N LEU A 47 -2.75 2.77 2.72
CA LEU A 47 -3.50 1.73 2.01
C LEU A 47 -2.68 0.44 1.94
N ILE A 48 -3.34 -0.71 1.85
CA ILE A 48 -2.68 -2.01 1.72
C ILE A 48 -3.17 -2.78 0.50
N ALA A 49 -2.25 -3.46 -0.20
CA ALA A 49 -2.55 -4.60 -1.04
C ALA A 49 -2.22 -5.85 -0.22
N GLU A 50 -3.22 -6.71 -0.02
CA GLU A 50 -3.11 -7.86 0.89
C GLU A 50 -2.12 -8.90 0.39
N THR A 51 -1.72 -9.82 1.30
CA THR A 51 -0.82 -10.95 0.99
C THR A 51 -1.39 -11.89 -0.08
N GLN A 52 -2.70 -11.91 -0.26
CA GLN A 52 -3.38 -12.60 -1.37
C GLN A 52 -4.11 -11.58 -2.23
N HIS A 53 -4.03 -11.76 -3.55
CA HIS A 53 -4.72 -10.84 -4.47
C HIS A 53 -6.23 -10.84 -4.22
N ASN A 54 -6.76 -9.69 -3.86
CA ASN A 54 -8.18 -9.48 -3.59
C ASN A 54 -8.78 -8.49 -4.60
N GLN A 55 -9.48 -9.02 -5.59
CA GLN A 55 -10.14 -8.20 -6.61
C GLN A 55 -11.23 -7.25 -6.06
N ASN A 56 -11.71 -7.49 -4.81
CA ASN A 56 -12.68 -6.61 -4.14
C ASN A 56 -12.01 -5.44 -3.41
N ASN A 57 -10.68 -5.43 -3.30
CA ASN A 57 -9.97 -4.27 -2.78
C ASN A 57 -10.12 -3.10 -3.77
N PRO A 58 -10.62 -1.93 -3.32
CA PRO A 58 -10.93 -0.80 -4.20
C PRO A 58 -9.72 -0.23 -4.95
N ILE A 59 -8.50 -0.55 -4.52
CA ILE A 59 -7.28 -0.10 -5.21
C ILE A 59 -7.16 -0.62 -6.64
N TRP A 60 -7.85 -1.72 -6.98
CA TRP A 60 -7.74 -2.37 -8.28
C TRP A 60 -8.74 -1.88 -9.33
N THR A 61 -9.71 -1.05 -8.95
CA THR A 61 -10.75 -0.58 -9.88
C THR A 61 -10.82 0.94 -9.95
N ASN A 62 -11.21 1.47 -11.10
CA ASN A 62 -11.37 2.92 -11.27
C ASN A 62 -12.45 3.50 -10.32
N ASP A 63 -13.56 2.78 -10.14
CA ASP A 63 -14.64 3.19 -9.24
C ASP A 63 -14.18 3.16 -7.78
N GLY A 64 -13.43 2.13 -7.39
CA GLY A 64 -12.82 2.03 -6.08
C GLY A 64 -11.83 3.16 -5.80
N ILE A 65 -10.96 3.47 -6.77
CA ILE A 65 -10.00 4.59 -6.68
C ILE A 65 -10.73 5.93 -6.52
N ASN A 66 -11.79 6.15 -7.30
CA ASN A 66 -12.59 7.36 -7.18
C ASN A 66 -13.26 7.45 -5.80
N ARG A 67 -13.74 6.31 -5.28
CA ARG A 67 -14.32 6.26 -3.93
C ARG A 67 -13.30 6.55 -2.84
N ILE A 68 -12.06 6.00 -2.93
CA ILE A 68 -10.96 6.32 -2.02
C ILE A 68 -10.70 7.83 -2.02
N LYS A 69 -10.55 8.45 -3.19
CA LYS A 69 -10.29 9.88 -3.31
C LYS A 69 -11.41 10.73 -2.69
N GLN A 70 -12.66 10.33 -2.91
CA GLN A 70 -13.81 11.00 -2.31
C GLN A 70 -13.74 10.93 -0.78
N LEU A 71 -13.53 9.73 -0.21
CA LEU A 71 -13.44 9.54 1.24
C LEU A 71 -12.30 10.33 1.87
N VAL A 72 -11.14 10.37 1.22
CA VAL A 72 -9.99 11.17 1.66
C VAL A 72 -10.37 12.66 1.71
N ASN A 73 -11.01 13.18 0.66
CA ASN A 73 -11.44 14.58 0.60
C ASN A 73 -12.53 14.90 1.64
N ASP A 74 -13.54 14.04 1.75
CA ASP A 74 -14.68 14.23 2.67
C ASP A 74 -14.23 14.23 4.15
N ASN A 75 -13.12 13.55 4.45
CA ASN A 75 -12.57 13.42 5.80
C ASN A 75 -11.33 14.29 6.07
N ASN A 76 -10.95 15.19 5.16
CA ASN A 76 -9.74 16.02 5.26
C ASN A 76 -8.45 15.25 5.49
N LEU A 77 -8.37 14.01 4.96
CA LEU A 77 -7.17 13.18 4.97
C LEU A 77 -6.28 13.48 3.77
N THR A 78 -5.08 12.93 3.75
CA THR A 78 -4.18 12.98 2.61
C THR A 78 -3.93 11.58 2.04
N LEU A 79 -3.65 11.51 0.74
CA LEU A 79 -3.14 10.29 0.11
C LEU A 79 -1.61 10.31 0.23
N HIS A 80 -1.04 9.30 0.90
CA HIS A 80 0.39 9.31 1.19
C HIS A 80 1.07 7.99 0.85
N ALA A 81 0.61 6.86 1.39
CA ALA A 81 1.31 5.59 1.29
C ALA A 81 0.41 4.43 0.86
N LEU A 82 1.02 3.48 0.16
CA LEU A 82 0.43 2.19 -0.21
C LEU A 82 1.46 1.09 0.06
N CYS A 83 1.11 0.12 0.88
CA CYS A 83 1.95 -1.02 1.23
C CYS A 83 1.60 -2.24 0.35
N ASN A 84 2.62 -2.91 -0.16
CA ASN A 84 2.50 -4.14 -0.94
C ASN A 84 2.78 -5.35 -0.05
N ASP A 85 1.77 -5.81 0.72
CA ASP A 85 1.92 -7.00 1.56
C ASP A 85 1.95 -8.31 0.75
N TYR A 86 1.60 -8.28 -0.53
CA TYR A 86 1.62 -9.45 -1.41
C TYR A 86 3.01 -10.10 -1.46
N ILE A 87 4.08 -9.30 -1.48
CA ILE A 87 5.46 -9.80 -1.52
C ILE A 87 5.91 -10.50 -0.23
N VAL A 88 5.14 -10.43 0.85
CA VAL A 88 5.44 -11.13 2.10
C VAL A 88 5.26 -12.65 1.93
N GLU A 89 4.19 -13.07 1.26
CA GLU A 89 3.89 -14.48 1.01
C GLU A 89 4.34 -14.97 -0.38
N HIS A 90 4.74 -14.05 -1.28
CA HIS A 90 5.16 -14.36 -2.65
C HIS A 90 6.53 -13.75 -2.95
N SER A 91 7.45 -14.57 -3.45
CA SER A 91 8.83 -14.14 -3.67
C SER A 91 8.93 -13.07 -4.75
N LEU A 92 9.59 -11.95 -4.42
CA LEU A 92 9.90 -10.89 -5.37
C LEU A 92 10.90 -11.31 -6.46
N LEU A 93 11.45 -12.52 -6.40
CA LEU A 93 12.26 -13.10 -7.47
C LEU A 93 11.41 -13.71 -8.60
N ASP A 94 10.12 -13.91 -8.37
CA ASP A 94 9.19 -14.43 -9.35
C ASP A 94 8.70 -13.31 -10.27
N GLU A 95 8.74 -13.55 -11.58
CA GLU A 95 8.36 -12.56 -12.59
C GLU A 95 6.92 -12.05 -12.44
N GLU A 96 5.99 -12.92 -12.07
CA GLU A 96 4.59 -12.58 -11.84
C GLU A 96 4.44 -11.62 -10.66
N VAL A 97 5.23 -11.81 -9.60
CA VAL A 97 5.22 -10.95 -8.40
C VAL A 97 5.82 -9.58 -8.71
N ILE A 98 6.88 -9.54 -9.52
CA ILE A 98 7.46 -8.29 -10.02
C ILE A 98 6.41 -7.51 -10.83
N GLN A 99 5.72 -8.19 -11.76
CA GLN A 99 4.71 -7.54 -12.59
C GLN A 99 3.54 -7.01 -11.75
N GLN A 100 3.03 -7.78 -10.80
CA GLN A 100 1.98 -7.33 -9.89
C GLN A 100 2.42 -6.13 -9.03
N SER A 101 3.68 -6.11 -8.60
CA SER A 101 4.24 -4.96 -7.87
C SER A 101 4.28 -3.69 -8.74
N ILE A 102 4.60 -3.84 -10.03
CA ILE A 102 4.57 -2.76 -11.02
C ILE A 102 3.13 -2.27 -11.23
N ASP A 103 2.19 -3.19 -11.46
CA ASP A 103 0.78 -2.86 -11.64
C ASP A 103 0.22 -2.11 -10.43
N LEU A 104 0.62 -2.50 -9.22
CA LEU A 104 0.21 -1.82 -8.00
C LEU A 104 0.76 -0.40 -7.89
N ILE A 105 1.99 -0.13 -8.36
CA ILE A 105 2.55 1.22 -8.45
C ILE A 105 1.73 2.07 -9.42
N GLU A 106 1.30 1.51 -10.55
CA GLU A 106 0.45 2.22 -11.51
C GLU A 106 -0.95 2.56 -10.92
N GLN A 107 -1.52 1.65 -10.12
CA GLN A 107 -2.73 1.96 -9.35
C GLN A 107 -2.45 3.05 -8.31
N GLY A 108 -1.33 2.95 -7.59
CA GLY A 108 -0.86 3.97 -6.65
C GLY A 108 -0.76 5.37 -7.27
N ARG A 109 -0.23 5.46 -8.49
CA ARG A 109 -0.22 6.71 -9.27
C ARG A 109 -1.64 7.24 -9.53
N LYS A 110 -2.57 6.37 -9.94
CA LYS A 110 -3.97 6.77 -10.18
C LYS A 110 -4.64 7.24 -8.89
N ILE A 111 -4.34 6.59 -7.76
CA ILE A 111 -4.82 6.97 -6.43
C ILE A 111 -4.22 8.34 -6.05
N GLY A 112 -2.95 8.57 -6.34
CA GLY A 112 -2.22 9.79 -6.01
C GLY A 112 -1.35 9.66 -4.74
N ILE A 113 -0.81 8.45 -4.49
CA ILE A 113 0.13 8.23 -3.37
C ILE A 113 1.50 8.84 -3.66
N GLU A 114 2.24 9.13 -2.59
CA GLU A 114 3.64 9.63 -2.64
C GLU A 114 4.66 8.52 -2.33
N LYS A 115 4.27 7.52 -1.57
CA LYS A 115 5.13 6.45 -1.05
C LYS A 115 4.59 5.08 -1.39
N TYR A 116 5.49 4.19 -1.79
CA TYR A 116 5.20 2.78 -1.99
C TYR A 116 6.07 1.96 -1.05
N ILE A 117 5.45 1.18 -0.18
CA ILE A 117 6.14 0.44 0.88
C ILE A 117 6.26 -1.02 0.46
N MET A 118 7.48 -1.54 0.52
CA MET A 118 7.83 -2.92 0.19
C MET A 118 8.40 -3.62 1.43
N PRO A 119 7.63 -4.45 2.13
CA PRO A 119 8.11 -5.22 3.27
C PRO A 119 8.97 -6.41 2.80
N LEU A 120 10.30 -6.23 2.76
CA LEU A 120 11.25 -7.25 2.30
C LEU A 120 11.59 -8.24 3.43
N PHE A 121 10.67 -9.11 3.77
CA PHE A 121 10.83 -10.19 4.74
C PHE A 121 10.03 -11.45 4.32
N GLU A 122 10.13 -12.55 5.05
CA GLU A 122 9.53 -13.86 4.74
C GLU A 122 9.88 -14.34 3.31
N SER A 123 8.91 -14.50 2.41
CA SER A 123 9.15 -15.00 1.05
C SER A 123 10.01 -14.08 0.19
N SER A 124 10.08 -12.79 0.55
CA SER A 124 10.93 -11.80 -0.11
C SER A 124 12.06 -11.28 0.81
N GLU A 125 12.49 -12.09 1.79
CA GLU A 125 13.56 -11.69 2.70
C GLU A 125 14.86 -11.38 1.94
N LEU A 126 15.38 -10.17 2.20
CA LEU A 126 16.64 -9.70 1.65
C LEU A 126 17.80 -9.99 2.62
N THR A 127 18.73 -10.82 2.20
CA THR A 127 19.94 -11.21 2.96
C THR A 127 21.20 -10.85 2.21
N THR A 128 22.34 -10.95 2.87
CA THR A 128 23.66 -10.77 2.21
C THR A 128 23.89 -11.78 1.08
N ASP A 129 23.35 -12.98 1.20
CA ASP A 129 23.60 -14.09 0.29
C ASP A 129 22.75 -13.98 -0.99
N ASN A 130 21.56 -13.40 -0.92
CA ASN A 130 20.64 -13.27 -2.06
C ASN A 130 20.54 -11.85 -2.62
N MET A 131 21.24 -10.88 -2.06
CA MET A 131 21.15 -9.47 -2.47
C MET A 131 21.38 -9.25 -3.97
N SER A 132 22.30 -10.00 -4.58
CA SER A 132 22.59 -9.90 -6.02
C SER A 132 21.38 -10.22 -6.89
N ASP A 133 20.54 -11.15 -6.45
CA ASP A 133 19.37 -11.62 -7.19
C ASP A 133 18.25 -10.57 -7.18
N TYR A 134 18.17 -9.78 -6.11
CA TYR A 134 17.17 -8.72 -5.96
C TYR A 134 17.50 -7.43 -6.73
N VAL A 135 18.75 -7.24 -7.18
CA VAL A 135 19.16 -6.01 -7.87
C VAL A 135 18.30 -5.74 -9.11
N ASN A 136 18.05 -6.75 -9.93
CA ASN A 136 17.25 -6.57 -11.15
C ASN A 136 15.74 -6.36 -10.86
N PRO A 137 15.06 -7.18 -10.04
CA PRO A 137 13.69 -6.93 -9.62
C PRO A 137 13.48 -5.53 -9.05
N LEU A 138 14.28 -5.14 -8.07
CA LEU A 138 14.16 -3.84 -7.42
C LEU A 138 14.43 -2.68 -8.37
N ARG A 139 15.38 -2.82 -9.28
CA ARG A 139 15.65 -1.80 -10.33
C ARG A 139 14.45 -1.60 -11.25
N ARG A 140 13.82 -2.68 -11.70
CA ARG A 140 12.62 -2.61 -12.55
C ARG A 140 11.49 -1.87 -11.87
N ILE A 141 11.23 -2.22 -10.62
CA ILE A 141 10.22 -1.57 -9.78
C ILE A 141 10.54 -0.08 -9.57
N ALA A 142 11.79 0.23 -9.22
CA ALA A 142 12.24 1.60 -8.99
C ALA A 142 12.12 2.49 -10.24
N ILE A 143 12.38 1.96 -11.44
CA ILE A 143 12.21 2.69 -12.71
C ILE A 143 10.75 3.11 -12.89
N VAL A 144 9.80 2.19 -12.67
CA VAL A 144 8.37 2.49 -12.81
C VAL A 144 7.90 3.45 -11.72
N ALA A 145 8.31 3.24 -10.48
CA ALA A 145 7.99 4.13 -9.38
C ALA A 145 8.49 5.57 -9.64
N HIS A 146 9.72 5.71 -10.12
CA HIS A 146 10.28 7.00 -10.50
C HIS A 146 9.47 7.67 -11.62
N ALA A 147 9.10 6.92 -12.67
CA ALA A 147 8.26 7.43 -13.75
C ALA A 147 6.85 7.86 -13.28
N CYS A 148 6.39 7.29 -12.16
CA CYS A 148 5.13 7.64 -11.52
C CYS A 148 5.26 8.76 -10.46
N ASN A 149 6.46 9.29 -10.20
CA ASN A 149 6.79 10.22 -9.11
C ASN A 149 6.47 9.64 -7.71
N ILE A 150 6.64 8.34 -7.54
CA ILE A 150 6.45 7.62 -6.29
C ILE A 150 7.82 7.23 -5.72
N THR A 151 8.03 7.44 -4.43
CA THR A 151 9.22 6.96 -3.71
C THR A 151 8.97 5.54 -3.19
N VAL A 152 9.89 4.62 -3.44
CA VAL A 152 9.91 3.28 -2.85
C VAL A 152 10.77 3.27 -1.60
#